data_93830e2a670ba4a0a73d0432f6c1de93
#
_entry.id   93830e2a670ba4a0a73d0432f6c1de93
#
_cell.length_a   1.000
_cell.length_b   1.000
_cell.length_c   1.000
_cell.angle_alpha   90.00
_cell.angle_beta   90.00
_cell.angle_gamma   90.00
#
_symmetry.space_group_name_H-M   'P 1'
#
loop_
_entity.id
_entity.type
_entity.pdbx_description
1 polymer ?
#
loop_
_entity_poly.entity_id
_entity_poly.type
_entity_poly.pdbx_seq_one_letter_code
_entity_poly.pdbx_strand_id
1 'polypeptide(L)'
;MAVIQTEYWSLEPLERISLRQGKLDCPTCRVPMGQGQSLLALTVIKNVQHECGHQGCNVKLNFGEIKEHEEKCIWRLIPCPGMGINCTAKTPLCNVVNHAEVCPDCNWPPIRVDGEEALFTNLLRVHKVGSQGRLRWETKILESEEGLFFFVRSSWKEGRFEVDVLMKGSQEDCVDFMVEVSILNVETRKPVFKSSFQPRPLTDKNEATYCLSVPERGLSEAWKYNQKKGKYITLCSVKIVKRN
;
A
#
# COMPACT_ATOMS: atom_id res chain seq x y z
N MET A 1 37.21 -12.37 -15.46
CA MET A 1 35.97 -12.80 -14.79
C MET A 1 34.81 -12.29 -15.61
N ALA A 2 34.15 -13.15 -16.36
CA ALA A 2 33.03 -12.80 -17.20
C ALA A 2 31.76 -12.76 -16.33
N VAL A 3 31.12 -11.62 -16.25
CA VAL A 3 29.81 -11.47 -15.60
C VAL A 3 28.78 -12.02 -16.59
N ILE A 4 28.24 -13.19 -16.28
CA ILE A 4 27.09 -13.73 -17.00
C ILE A 4 25.89 -12.91 -16.55
N GLN A 5 25.45 -11.96 -17.40
CA GLN A 5 24.12 -11.35 -17.27
C GLN A 5 23.10 -12.44 -17.59
N THR A 6 22.40 -12.93 -16.55
CA THR A 6 21.21 -13.74 -16.72
C THR A 6 20.09 -12.81 -17.19
N GLU A 7 19.85 -12.78 -18.51
CA GLU A 7 18.64 -12.15 -19.06
C GLU A 7 17.43 -12.92 -18.52
N TYR A 8 16.59 -12.20 -17.77
CA TYR A 8 15.30 -12.70 -17.35
C TYR A 8 14.41 -12.92 -18.57
N TRP A 9 14.25 -14.18 -18.95
CA TRP A 9 13.23 -14.57 -19.91
C TRP A 9 11.86 -14.41 -19.24
N SER A 10 11.21 -13.28 -19.45
CA SER A 10 9.81 -13.12 -19.07
C SER A 10 8.98 -14.12 -19.89
N LEU A 11 8.14 -14.91 -19.25
CA LEU A 11 7.23 -15.87 -19.90
C LEU A 11 6.11 -15.17 -20.72
N GLU A 12 6.04 -13.84 -20.70
CA GLU A 12 5.14 -13.06 -21.56
C GLU A 12 5.18 -13.43 -23.06
N PRO A 13 6.32 -13.83 -23.66
CA PRO A 13 6.30 -14.25 -25.04
C PRO A 13 5.48 -15.51 -25.33
N LEU A 14 5.33 -16.40 -24.35
CA LEU A 14 4.58 -17.65 -24.56
C LEU A 14 3.06 -17.44 -24.49
N GLU A 15 2.59 -16.51 -23.67
CA GLU A 15 1.18 -16.13 -23.67
C GLU A 15 0.80 -15.32 -24.91
N ARG A 16 1.72 -14.48 -25.44
CA ARG A 16 1.50 -13.71 -26.67
C ARG A 16 1.56 -14.55 -27.94
N ILE A 17 2.23 -15.69 -27.95
CA ILE A 17 2.27 -16.61 -29.10
C ILE A 17 0.92 -17.27 -29.30
N SER A 18 0.13 -17.51 -28.24
CA SER A 18 -1.20 -18.11 -28.33
C SER A 18 -2.29 -17.16 -28.81
N LEU A 19 -2.04 -15.84 -28.88
CA LEU A 19 -3.03 -14.84 -29.29
C LEU A 19 -2.91 -14.37 -30.76
N ARG A 20 -1.85 -14.74 -31.48
CA ARG A 20 -1.81 -14.51 -32.92
C ARG A 20 -2.49 -15.68 -33.63
N GLN A 21 -3.67 -15.42 -34.20
CA GLN A 21 -4.42 -16.31 -35.10
C GLN A 21 -3.56 -16.72 -36.30
N GLY A 22 -2.64 -17.62 -36.11
CA GLY A 22 -1.90 -18.30 -37.16
C GLY A 22 -1.93 -19.79 -36.83
N LYS A 23 -2.35 -20.63 -37.77
CA LYS A 23 -2.21 -22.07 -37.65
C LYS A 23 -0.75 -22.39 -37.42
N LEU A 24 -0.40 -22.73 -36.19
CA LEU A 24 0.92 -23.25 -35.86
C LEU A 24 0.95 -24.72 -36.25
N ASP A 25 1.55 -25.00 -37.38
CA ASP A 25 1.78 -26.37 -37.83
C ASP A 25 3.10 -26.87 -37.22
N CYS A 26 3.13 -28.17 -36.85
CA CYS A 26 4.35 -28.79 -36.39
C CYS A 26 5.46 -28.67 -37.43
N PRO A 27 6.65 -28.15 -37.09
CA PRO A 27 7.72 -27.95 -38.07
C PRO A 27 8.21 -29.24 -38.71
N THR A 28 7.99 -30.39 -38.07
CA THR A 28 8.42 -31.70 -38.54
C THR A 28 7.38 -32.41 -39.39
N CYS A 29 6.14 -32.43 -38.95
CA CYS A 29 5.07 -33.20 -39.66
C CYS A 29 3.97 -32.33 -40.25
N ARG A 30 4.00 -31.04 -40.10
CA ARG A 30 3.04 -30.03 -40.59
C ARG A 30 1.56 -30.29 -40.16
N VAL A 31 1.38 -31.11 -39.14
CA VAL A 31 0.08 -31.26 -38.52
C VAL A 31 -0.25 -30.03 -37.71
N PRO A 32 -1.45 -29.45 -37.82
CA PRO A 32 -1.86 -28.33 -36.99
C PRO A 32 -1.67 -28.69 -35.53
N MET A 33 -0.78 -27.94 -34.85
CA MET A 33 -0.64 -28.04 -33.39
C MET A 33 -1.89 -27.38 -32.81
N GLY A 34 -2.85 -28.20 -32.42
CA GLY A 34 -3.96 -27.71 -31.61
C GLY A 34 -3.45 -27.04 -30.35
N GLN A 35 -4.30 -26.28 -29.67
CA GLN A 35 -3.96 -25.57 -28.39
C GLN A 35 -3.56 -26.53 -27.25
N GLY A 36 -3.02 -27.69 -27.59
CA GLY A 36 -2.52 -28.69 -26.65
C GLY A 36 -1.25 -28.20 -25.98
N GLN A 37 -1.39 -27.72 -24.76
CA GLN A 37 -0.24 -27.54 -23.89
C GLN A 37 0.46 -28.90 -23.72
N SER A 38 1.75 -28.97 -23.97
CA SER A 38 2.51 -30.20 -23.72
C SER A 38 2.45 -30.54 -22.24
N LEU A 39 1.67 -31.58 -21.89
CA LEU A 39 1.55 -32.06 -20.51
C LEU A 39 2.92 -32.39 -19.91
N LEU A 40 3.84 -32.92 -20.73
CA LEU A 40 5.22 -33.19 -20.30
C LEU A 40 5.97 -31.92 -19.95
N ALA A 41 5.90 -30.89 -20.79
CA ALA A 41 6.55 -29.60 -20.52
C ALA A 41 5.96 -28.94 -19.25
N LEU A 42 4.64 -28.96 -19.09
CA LEU A 42 3.98 -28.45 -17.89
C LEU A 42 4.39 -29.22 -16.63
N THR A 43 4.53 -30.56 -16.72
CA THR A 43 4.95 -31.39 -15.60
C THR A 43 6.41 -31.10 -15.23
N VAL A 44 7.29 -30.92 -16.20
CA VAL A 44 8.69 -30.53 -15.94
C VAL A 44 8.75 -29.16 -15.29
N ILE A 45 8.07 -28.14 -15.85
CA ILE A 45 8.06 -26.77 -15.33
C ILE A 45 7.51 -26.74 -13.89
N LYS A 46 6.45 -27.47 -13.61
CA LYS A 46 5.85 -27.53 -12.26
C LYS A 46 6.79 -28.14 -11.21
N ASN A 47 7.71 -29.01 -11.61
CA ASN A 47 8.64 -29.67 -10.68
C ASN A 47 10.00 -28.96 -10.57
N VAL A 48 10.27 -27.96 -11.40
CA VAL A 48 11.50 -27.14 -11.27
C VAL A 48 11.32 -26.15 -10.13
N GLN A 49 12.30 -26.12 -9.22
CA GLN A 49 12.37 -25.14 -8.17
C GLN A 49 12.90 -23.80 -8.71
N HIS A 50 12.20 -22.74 -8.37
CA HIS A 50 12.55 -21.36 -8.67
C HIS A 50 12.89 -20.61 -7.41
N GLU A 51 13.92 -19.77 -7.48
CA GLU A 51 14.26 -18.86 -6.40
C GLU A 51 13.35 -17.62 -6.48
N CYS A 52 12.98 -17.08 -5.32
CA CYS A 52 12.24 -15.83 -5.26
C CYS A 52 13.05 -14.69 -5.89
N GLY A 53 12.42 -13.91 -6.79
CA GLY A 53 13.07 -12.78 -7.49
C GLY A 53 13.39 -11.58 -6.61
N HIS A 54 12.92 -11.54 -5.36
CA HIS A 54 13.16 -10.42 -4.45
C HIS A 54 14.52 -10.55 -3.76
N GLN A 55 15.34 -9.53 -3.92
CA GLN A 55 16.68 -9.50 -3.33
C GLN A 55 16.63 -9.64 -1.80
N GLY A 56 17.36 -10.60 -1.26
CA GLY A 56 17.40 -10.94 0.16
C GLY A 56 16.48 -12.09 0.56
N CYS A 57 15.59 -12.55 -0.33
CA CYS A 57 14.78 -13.73 -0.12
C CYS A 57 15.51 -14.99 -0.65
N ASN A 58 15.68 -16.00 0.20
CA ASN A 58 16.32 -17.26 -0.15
C ASN A 58 15.32 -18.42 -0.36
N VAL A 59 14.04 -18.10 -0.49
CA VAL A 59 12.98 -19.09 -0.65
C VAL A 59 13.03 -19.68 -2.06
N LYS A 60 12.98 -21.01 -2.16
CA LYS A 60 12.88 -21.78 -3.41
C LYS A 60 11.60 -22.58 -3.37
N LEU A 61 10.76 -22.41 -4.37
CA LEU A 61 9.47 -23.06 -4.49
C LEU A 61 9.21 -23.54 -5.93
N ASN A 62 8.23 -24.39 -6.09
CA ASN A 62 7.78 -24.82 -7.41
C ASN A 62 7.13 -23.65 -8.17
N PHE A 63 7.12 -23.72 -9.49
CA PHE A 63 6.65 -22.65 -10.37
C PHE A 63 5.26 -22.11 -10.01
N GLY A 64 4.33 -22.97 -9.60
CA GLY A 64 2.98 -22.54 -9.20
C GLY A 64 2.94 -21.78 -7.89
N GLU A 65 3.83 -22.12 -6.96
CA GLU A 65 3.88 -21.57 -5.60
C GLU A 65 4.72 -20.29 -5.50
N ILE A 66 5.74 -20.17 -6.38
CA ILE A 66 6.66 -19.02 -6.32
C ILE A 66 5.96 -17.70 -6.57
N LYS A 67 5.00 -17.66 -7.49
CA LYS A 67 4.23 -16.44 -7.81
C LYS A 67 3.39 -15.98 -6.62
N GLU A 68 2.71 -16.89 -5.96
CA GLU A 68 1.93 -16.57 -4.76
C GLU A 68 2.84 -16.10 -3.62
N HIS A 69 4.02 -16.75 -3.46
CA HIS A 69 5.01 -16.31 -2.49
C HIS A 69 5.52 -14.90 -2.79
N GLU A 70 5.86 -14.58 -4.05
CA GLU A 70 6.40 -13.26 -4.42
C GLU A 70 5.41 -12.14 -4.12
N GLU A 71 4.11 -12.37 -4.28
CA GLU A 71 3.07 -11.40 -3.93
C GLU A 71 3.01 -11.12 -2.42
N LYS A 72 3.36 -12.10 -1.58
CA LYS A 72 3.34 -12.02 -0.11
C LYS A 72 4.74 -11.84 0.50
N CYS A 73 5.78 -11.90 -0.31
CA CYS A 73 7.17 -11.91 0.16
C CYS A 73 7.50 -10.65 0.97
N ILE A 74 8.07 -10.82 2.17
CA ILE A 74 8.48 -9.70 3.02
C ILE A 74 9.66 -8.90 2.45
N TRP A 75 10.39 -9.46 1.48
CA TRP A 75 11.48 -8.80 0.76
C TRP A 75 11.00 -8.05 -0.49
N ARG A 76 9.69 -8.12 -0.85
CA ARG A 76 9.17 -7.34 -1.96
C ARG A 76 9.37 -5.85 -1.73
N LEU A 77 9.77 -5.15 -2.79
CA LEU A 77 9.95 -3.71 -2.73
C LEU A 77 8.60 -2.99 -2.74
N ILE A 78 8.39 -2.15 -1.76
CA ILE A 78 7.23 -1.27 -1.67
C ILE A 78 7.67 0.19 -1.73
N PRO A 79 6.87 1.10 -2.28
CA PRO A 79 7.16 2.52 -2.21
C PRO A 79 7.07 3.00 -0.76
N CYS A 80 7.81 4.06 -0.45
CA CYS A 80 7.74 4.72 0.84
C CYS A 80 6.28 4.99 1.26
N PRO A 81 5.87 4.64 2.49
CA PRO A 81 4.52 4.91 2.97
C PRO A 81 4.21 6.41 3.13
N GLY A 82 5.23 7.27 3.09
CA GLY A 82 5.15 8.72 3.26
C GLY A 82 4.51 9.49 2.11
N MET A 83 3.76 8.87 1.21
CA MET A 83 3.02 9.50 0.10
C MET A 83 3.87 10.22 -0.95
N GLY A 84 5.20 10.10 -0.93
CA GLY A 84 6.10 10.63 -1.95
C GLY A 84 6.11 12.16 -2.06
N ILE A 85 6.09 12.86 -0.94
CA ILE A 85 6.22 14.32 -0.89
C ILE A 85 7.70 14.70 -1.12
N ASN A 86 8.59 14.13 -0.30
CA ASN A 86 10.04 14.37 -0.35
C ASN A 86 10.82 13.06 -0.52
N CYS A 87 10.18 11.90 -0.33
CA CYS A 87 10.78 10.58 -0.41
C CYS A 87 10.13 9.75 -1.51
N THR A 88 10.92 9.35 -2.50
CA THR A 88 10.52 8.45 -3.60
C THR A 88 11.17 7.07 -3.48
N ALA A 89 11.79 6.77 -2.34
CA ALA A 89 12.48 5.52 -2.11
C ALA A 89 11.53 4.32 -2.18
N LYS A 90 12.05 3.19 -2.66
CA LYS A 90 11.44 1.89 -2.48
C LYS A 90 12.27 1.10 -1.47
N THR A 91 11.60 0.40 -0.58
CA THR A 91 12.25 -0.39 0.46
C THR A 91 11.60 -1.76 0.58
N PRO A 92 12.33 -2.81 0.96
CA PRO A 92 11.72 -4.10 1.28
C PRO A 92 10.69 -3.94 2.41
N LEU A 93 9.57 -4.66 2.32
CA LEU A 93 8.51 -4.59 3.34
C LEU A 93 9.02 -4.89 4.76
N CYS A 94 9.99 -5.82 4.90
CA CYS A 94 10.62 -6.12 6.19
C CYS A 94 11.33 -4.89 6.79
N ASN A 95 11.88 -4.00 5.96
CA ASN A 95 12.67 -2.84 6.37
C ASN A 95 11.86 -1.53 6.39
N VAL A 96 10.56 -1.57 6.16
CA VAL A 96 9.73 -0.35 6.04
C VAL A 96 9.73 0.50 7.32
N VAL A 97 9.80 -0.12 8.48
CA VAL A 97 9.83 0.59 9.77
C VAL A 97 11.16 1.31 9.94
N ASN A 98 12.29 0.63 9.67
CA ASN A 98 13.62 1.26 9.73
C ASN A 98 13.75 2.41 8.71
N HIS A 99 13.15 2.25 7.52
CA HIS A 99 13.08 3.35 6.56
C HIS A 99 12.27 4.53 7.12
N ALA A 100 11.15 4.28 7.79
CA ALA A 100 10.28 5.31 8.32
C ALA A 100 10.95 6.15 9.43
N GLU A 101 11.91 5.59 10.18
CA GLU A 101 12.69 6.31 11.21
C GLU A 101 13.46 7.53 10.63
N VAL A 102 13.97 7.37 9.40
CA VAL A 102 14.81 8.40 8.75
C VAL A 102 14.07 9.11 7.62
N CYS A 103 12.83 8.77 7.37
CA CYS A 103 12.07 9.29 6.24
C CYS A 103 11.46 10.66 6.56
N PRO A 104 11.72 11.70 5.74
CA PRO A 104 11.17 13.03 5.99
C PRO A 104 9.65 13.13 5.79
N ASP A 105 9.04 12.13 5.15
CA ASP A 105 7.59 12.08 4.90
C ASP A 105 6.84 11.26 5.96
N CYS A 106 7.56 10.64 6.90
CA CYS A 106 7.01 9.86 7.99
C CYS A 106 7.23 10.57 9.32
N ASN A 107 6.22 10.54 10.19
CA ASN A 107 6.31 11.14 11.51
C ASN A 107 6.78 10.08 12.52
N TRP A 108 8.06 10.10 12.82
CA TRP A 108 8.70 9.25 13.82
C TRP A 108 8.96 10.01 15.13
N PRO A 109 8.90 9.45 16.32
CA PRO A 109 8.57 8.04 16.63
C PRO A 109 7.08 7.70 16.44
N PRO A 110 6.74 6.38 16.36
CA PRO A 110 5.35 5.95 16.24
C PRO A 110 4.55 6.32 17.50
N ILE A 111 3.26 6.53 17.31
CA ILE A 111 2.30 6.72 18.40
C ILE A 111 1.83 5.34 18.83
N ARG A 112 2.07 4.95 20.08
CA ARG A 112 1.55 3.70 20.64
C ARG A 112 0.05 3.81 20.85
N VAL A 113 -0.67 2.76 20.44
CA VAL A 113 -2.13 2.68 20.54
C VAL A 113 -2.51 1.36 21.21
N ASP A 114 -2.85 1.45 22.48
CA ASP A 114 -3.16 0.32 23.36
C ASP A 114 -4.69 0.25 23.55
N GLY A 115 -5.41 0.03 22.44
CA GLY A 115 -6.87 0.12 22.42
C GLY A 115 -7.42 1.56 22.51
N GLU A 116 -6.55 2.56 22.67
CA GLU A 116 -6.88 3.97 22.76
C GLU A 116 -6.94 4.65 21.40
N GLU A 117 -7.53 5.85 21.37
CA GLU A 117 -7.55 6.69 20.20
C GLU A 117 -6.24 7.47 20.05
N ALA A 118 -5.59 7.35 18.89
CA ALA A 118 -4.53 8.26 18.50
C ALA A 118 -5.11 9.58 17.96
N LEU A 119 -4.81 10.69 18.60
CA LEU A 119 -5.24 12.02 18.17
C LEU A 119 -4.10 12.73 17.45
N PHE A 120 -4.38 13.27 16.27
CA PHE A 120 -3.43 14.10 15.53
C PHE A 120 -4.10 15.24 14.78
N THR A 121 -3.34 16.32 14.54
CA THR A 121 -3.82 17.50 13.84
C THR A 121 -3.20 17.61 12.46
N ASN A 122 -4.01 17.94 11.47
CA ASN A 122 -3.59 18.34 10.15
C ASN A 122 -3.83 19.85 9.97
N LEU A 123 -2.85 20.55 9.41
CA LEU A 123 -2.91 21.99 9.17
C LEU A 123 -3.10 22.26 7.66
N LEU A 124 -4.23 22.83 7.28
CA LEU A 124 -4.53 23.22 5.90
C LEU A 124 -4.33 24.73 5.72
N ARG A 125 -3.47 25.14 4.78
CA ARG A 125 -3.27 26.56 4.44
C ARG A 125 -4.40 27.07 3.57
N VAL A 126 -5.03 28.19 3.96
CA VAL A 126 -6.18 28.81 3.27
C VAL A 126 -5.90 29.08 1.79
N HIS A 127 -4.69 29.52 1.45
CA HIS A 127 -4.34 29.87 0.06
C HIS A 127 -4.33 28.69 -0.91
N LYS A 128 -4.48 27.46 -0.40
CA LYS A 128 -4.52 26.25 -1.24
C LYS A 128 -5.90 25.61 -1.34
N VAL A 129 -6.89 26.10 -0.62
CA VAL A 129 -8.26 25.55 -0.61
C VAL A 129 -8.97 25.71 -1.97
N GLY A 130 -8.60 26.70 -2.76
CA GLY A 130 -9.17 26.93 -4.11
C GLY A 130 -8.29 26.43 -5.27
N SER A 131 -7.09 25.93 -4.99
CA SER A 131 -6.20 25.43 -6.06
C SER A 131 -6.51 23.97 -6.38
N GLN A 132 -6.48 23.61 -7.66
CA GLN A 132 -6.62 22.22 -8.13
C GLN A 132 -5.47 21.28 -7.68
N GLY A 133 -4.65 21.72 -6.70
CA GLY A 133 -3.51 21.00 -6.19
C GLY A 133 -3.86 19.97 -5.13
N ARG A 134 -3.13 18.85 -5.15
CA ARG A 134 -3.13 17.87 -4.07
C ARG A 134 -2.22 18.35 -2.94
N LEU A 135 -2.76 18.41 -1.72
CA LEU A 135 -1.98 18.63 -0.51
C LEU A 135 -1.88 17.30 0.23
N ARG A 136 -0.69 16.96 0.71
CA ARG A 136 -0.43 15.76 1.52
C ARG A 136 0.23 16.18 2.82
N TRP A 137 0.00 15.41 3.88
CA TRP A 137 0.66 15.59 5.18
C TRP A 137 1.60 14.43 5.45
N GLU A 138 2.51 14.65 6.38
CA GLU A 138 3.38 13.57 6.89
C GLU A 138 2.53 12.39 7.34
N THR A 139 2.94 11.20 6.94
CA THR A 139 2.29 9.95 7.36
C THR A 139 2.50 9.76 8.87
N LYS A 140 1.42 9.57 9.61
CA LYS A 140 1.49 9.19 11.02
C LYS A 140 1.66 7.69 11.13
N ILE A 141 2.52 7.27 12.04
CA ILE A 141 2.79 5.86 12.29
C ILE A 141 2.18 5.51 13.63
N LEU A 142 1.37 4.45 13.65
CA LEU A 142 0.79 3.90 14.87
C LEU A 142 1.40 2.53 15.10
N GLU A 143 1.70 2.23 16.36
CA GLU A 143 2.20 0.93 16.81
C GLU A 143 1.20 0.34 17.81
N SER A 144 0.67 -0.86 17.54
CA SER A 144 -0.21 -1.57 18.47
C SER A 144 0.58 -2.24 19.59
N GLU A 145 -0.10 -2.70 20.65
CA GLU A 145 0.48 -3.50 21.74
C GLU A 145 1.23 -4.74 21.22
N GLU A 146 0.76 -5.32 20.14
CA GLU A 146 1.36 -6.50 19.51
C GLU A 146 2.59 -6.17 18.63
N GLY A 147 3.02 -4.91 18.60
CA GLY A 147 4.14 -4.45 17.77
C GLY A 147 3.81 -4.38 16.26
N LEU A 148 2.52 -4.29 15.90
CA LEU A 148 2.08 -4.11 14.52
C LEU A 148 2.08 -2.62 14.16
N PHE A 149 2.48 -2.33 12.92
CA PHE A 149 2.59 -0.95 12.46
C PHE A 149 1.50 -0.60 11.46
N PHE A 150 0.86 0.56 11.69
CA PHE A 150 -0.14 1.15 10.81
C PHE A 150 0.34 2.52 10.34
N PHE A 151 0.14 2.80 9.06
CA PHE A 151 0.54 4.05 8.42
C PHE A 151 -0.71 4.83 8.05
N VAL A 152 -0.97 5.92 8.78
CA VAL A 152 -2.12 6.79 8.55
C VAL A 152 -1.70 7.91 7.62
N ARG A 153 -2.24 7.90 6.42
CA ARG A 153 -2.00 8.91 5.39
C ARG A 153 -3.19 9.83 5.27
N SER A 154 -2.95 11.11 5.18
CA SER A 154 -4.00 12.09 4.94
C SER A 154 -3.63 13.01 3.78
N SER A 155 -4.64 13.40 3.01
CA SER A 155 -4.45 14.31 1.89
C SER A 155 -5.68 15.19 1.67
N TRP A 156 -5.45 16.30 0.98
CA TRP A 156 -6.48 17.12 0.40
C TRP A 156 -6.39 17.03 -1.12
N LYS A 157 -7.48 16.68 -1.76
CA LYS A 157 -7.54 16.57 -3.21
C LYS A 157 -8.94 16.97 -3.69
N GLU A 158 -9.00 17.84 -4.68
CA GLU A 158 -10.26 18.22 -5.37
C GLU A 158 -11.40 18.59 -4.41
N GLY A 159 -11.09 19.40 -3.37
CA GLY A 159 -12.09 19.81 -2.39
C GLY A 159 -12.53 18.71 -1.41
N ARG A 160 -11.73 17.66 -1.25
CA ARG A 160 -12.02 16.56 -0.33
C ARG A 160 -10.84 16.30 0.60
N PHE A 161 -11.15 16.10 1.87
CA PHE A 161 -10.19 15.58 2.85
C PHE A 161 -10.26 14.05 2.84
N GLU A 162 -9.13 13.44 2.66
CA GLU A 162 -9.02 12.00 2.47
C GLU A 162 -8.09 11.41 3.52
N VAL A 163 -8.49 10.29 4.10
CA VAL A 163 -7.68 9.52 5.05
C VAL A 163 -7.63 8.07 4.60
N ASP A 164 -6.45 7.48 4.70
CA ASP A 164 -6.17 6.10 4.38
C ASP A 164 -5.31 5.48 5.47
N VAL A 165 -5.55 4.22 5.80
CA VAL A 165 -4.78 3.49 6.80
C VAL A 165 -4.26 2.19 6.21
N LEU A 166 -2.95 2.07 6.16
CA LEU A 166 -2.25 0.90 5.67
C LEU A 166 -1.61 0.16 6.86
N MET A 167 -1.57 -1.16 6.77
CA MET A 167 -0.95 -2.02 7.76
C MET A 167 0.29 -2.70 7.18
N LYS A 168 1.36 -2.82 7.98
CA LYS A 168 2.50 -3.68 7.66
C LYS A 168 2.09 -5.13 7.90
N GLY A 169 1.68 -5.82 6.85
CA GLY A 169 1.22 -7.21 6.93
C GLY A 169 0.71 -7.71 5.59
N SER A 170 0.15 -8.90 5.59
CA SER A 170 -0.57 -9.50 4.48
C SER A 170 -2.04 -9.05 4.46
N GLN A 171 -2.78 -9.44 3.42
CA GLN A 171 -4.22 -9.22 3.38
C GLN A 171 -4.94 -10.02 4.47
N GLU A 172 -4.45 -11.21 4.76
CA GLU A 172 -4.96 -12.08 5.82
C GLU A 172 -4.79 -11.44 7.19
N ASP A 173 -3.62 -10.84 7.48
CA ASP A 173 -3.37 -10.13 8.74
C ASP A 173 -4.33 -8.94 8.92
N CYS A 174 -4.67 -8.25 7.83
CA CYS A 174 -5.57 -7.09 7.87
C CYS A 174 -7.00 -7.45 8.26
N VAL A 175 -7.46 -8.70 8.02
CA VAL A 175 -8.84 -9.14 8.34
C VAL A 175 -9.11 -9.09 9.84
N ASP A 176 -8.09 -9.31 10.66
CA ASP A 176 -8.21 -9.36 12.12
C ASP A 176 -8.36 -7.97 12.75
N PHE A 177 -8.26 -6.90 11.95
CA PHE A 177 -8.30 -5.53 12.46
C PHE A 177 -9.44 -4.71 11.86
N MET A 178 -9.95 -3.81 12.67
CA MET A 178 -10.86 -2.74 12.30
C MET A 178 -10.22 -1.40 12.67
N VAL A 179 -10.28 -0.47 11.75
CA VAL A 179 -9.83 0.91 11.98
C VAL A 179 -11.03 1.81 12.03
N GLU A 180 -11.18 2.56 13.10
CA GLU A 180 -12.15 3.63 13.21
C GLU A 180 -11.44 4.96 13.02
N VAL A 181 -11.84 5.72 12.01
CA VAL A 181 -11.33 7.09 11.77
C VAL A 181 -12.45 8.07 12.04
N SER A 182 -12.17 9.06 12.87
CA SER A 182 -13.09 10.14 13.16
C SER A 182 -12.46 11.49 12.84
N ILE A 183 -13.23 12.38 12.23
CA ILE A 183 -12.91 13.79 12.14
C ILE A 183 -13.70 14.50 13.22
N LEU A 184 -12.98 15.18 14.13
CA LEU A 184 -13.55 15.78 15.31
C LEU A 184 -13.71 17.28 15.14
N ASN A 185 -14.76 17.84 15.73
CA ASN A 185 -14.84 19.27 15.96
C ASN A 185 -13.67 19.69 16.90
N VAL A 186 -12.91 20.68 16.49
CA VAL A 186 -11.68 21.09 17.20
C VAL A 186 -11.93 21.61 18.61
N GLU A 187 -13.11 22.21 18.85
CA GLU A 187 -13.46 22.81 20.14
C GLU A 187 -14.13 21.79 21.08
N THR A 188 -15.16 21.12 20.58
CA THR A 188 -15.98 20.20 21.39
C THR A 188 -15.41 18.80 21.49
N ARG A 189 -14.43 18.45 20.65
CA ARG A 189 -13.86 17.10 20.51
C ARG A 189 -14.88 16.02 20.11
N LYS A 190 -16.09 16.41 19.75
CA LYS A 190 -17.11 15.47 19.29
C LYS A 190 -16.88 15.09 17.83
N PRO A 191 -17.13 13.83 17.44
CA PRO A 191 -17.01 13.40 16.07
C PRO A 191 -18.06 14.09 15.19
N VAL A 192 -17.59 14.69 14.10
CA VAL A 192 -18.43 15.26 13.02
C VAL A 192 -18.61 14.19 11.92
N PHE A 193 -17.52 13.44 11.64
CA PHE A 193 -17.54 12.29 10.75
C PHE A 193 -16.88 11.12 11.44
N LYS A 194 -17.43 9.94 11.23
CA LYS A 194 -16.84 8.67 11.68
C LYS A 194 -17.00 7.64 10.58
N SER A 195 -15.96 6.86 10.35
CA SER A 195 -15.97 5.70 9.45
C SER A 195 -15.19 4.57 10.08
N SER A 196 -15.67 3.35 9.86
CA SER A 196 -14.99 2.14 10.30
C SER A 196 -14.76 1.25 9.09
N PHE A 197 -13.54 0.77 8.93
CA PHE A 197 -13.13 -0.04 7.78
C PHE A 197 -11.96 -0.95 8.18
N GLN A 198 -11.73 -1.94 7.35
CA GLN A 198 -10.56 -2.80 7.46
C GLN A 198 -9.31 -2.08 6.93
N PRO A 199 -8.17 -2.11 7.63
CA PRO A 199 -6.94 -1.57 7.09
C PRO A 199 -6.54 -2.35 5.83
N ARG A 200 -5.79 -1.72 4.95
CA ARG A 200 -5.26 -2.38 3.75
C ARG A 200 -3.80 -2.75 3.95
N PRO A 201 -3.34 -3.85 3.35
CA PRO A 201 -1.93 -4.18 3.41
C PRO A 201 -1.09 -3.13 2.68
N LEU A 202 0.09 -2.88 3.19
CA LEU A 202 1.07 -2.05 2.52
C LEU A 202 1.64 -2.80 1.31
N THR A 203 1.30 -2.36 0.11
CA THR A 203 1.67 -3.00 -1.16
C THR A 203 2.40 -2.04 -2.08
N ASP A 204 2.99 -2.58 -3.15
CA ASP A 204 3.61 -1.82 -4.24
C ASP A 204 2.58 -1.03 -5.08
N LYS A 205 1.35 -1.52 -5.14
CA LYS A 205 0.22 -0.85 -5.79
C LYS A 205 -0.49 0.07 -4.79
N ASN A 206 0.14 1.19 -4.49
CA ASN A 206 -0.48 2.23 -3.66
C ASN A 206 -1.55 3.02 -4.44
N GLU A 207 -2.49 2.32 -5.06
CA GLU A 207 -3.65 2.97 -5.65
C GLU A 207 -4.46 3.65 -4.55
N ALA A 208 -4.72 4.93 -4.76
CA ALA A 208 -5.33 5.81 -3.78
C ALA A 208 -6.85 5.53 -3.64
N THR A 209 -7.17 4.39 -3.07
CA THR A 209 -8.52 4.15 -2.58
C THR A 209 -8.55 4.58 -1.13
N TYR A 210 -9.09 5.76 -0.87
CA TYR A 210 -9.15 6.29 0.49
C TYR A 210 -10.28 5.64 1.27
N CYS A 211 -10.00 5.36 2.53
CA CYS A 211 -10.95 4.72 3.42
C CYS A 211 -11.99 5.70 3.94
N LEU A 212 -11.61 6.98 4.09
CA LEU A 212 -12.51 8.07 4.43
C LEU A 212 -12.25 9.23 3.47
N SER A 213 -13.32 9.75 2.83
CA SER A 213 -13.24 10.90 1.94
C SER A 213 -14.40 11.83 2.22
N VAL A 214 -14.10 13.01 2.79
CA VAL A 214 -15.09 13.99 3.24
C VAL A 214 -15.00 15.24 2.39
N PRO A 215 -16.10 15.71 1.76
CA PRO A 215 -16.11 16.93 0.98
C PRO A 215 -15.95 18.16 1.89
N GLU A 216 -15.36 19.23 1.35
CA GLU A 216 -15.10 20.49 2.05
C GLU A 216 -16.33 21.03 2.79
N ARG A 217 -17.48 21.06 2.12
CA ARG A 217 -18.74 21.54 2.69
C ARG A 217 -19.16 20.80 3.98
N GLY A 218 -18.74 19.54 4.13
CA GLY A 218 -19.02 18.75 5.32
C GLY A 218 -18.03 19.00 6.46
N LEU A 219 -16.94 19.72 6.23
CA LEU A 219 -15.91 19.97 7.23
C LEU A 219 -16.06 21.31 7.96
N SER A 220 -17.05 22.15 7.58
CA SER A 220 -17.25 23.46 8.18
C SER A 220 -17.39 23.42 9.71
N GLU A 221 -18.03 22.38 10.25
CA GLU A 221 -18.21 22.19 11.69
C GLU A 221 -16.96 21.59 12.37
N ALA A 222 -16.13 20.90 11.60
CA ALA A 222 -14.90 20.27 12.11
C ALA A 222 -13.73 21.25 12.15
N TRP A 223 -13.73 22.25 11.29
CA TRP A 223 -12.59 23.14 11.11
C TRP A 223 -12.58 24.29 12.11
N LYS A 224 -11.38 24.60 12.58
CA LYS A 224 -11.10 25.85 13.26
C LYS A 224 -10.02 26.62 12.50
N TYR A 225 -10.32 27.87 12.18
CA TYR A 225 -9.35 28.77 11.57
C TYR A 225 -8.37 29.29 12.61
N ASN A 226 -7.09 28.99 12.42
CA ASN A 226 -6.02 29.53 13.24
C ASN A 226 -5.52 30.85 12.65
N GLN A 227 -5.96 31.97 13.21
CA GLN A 227 -5.60 33.31 12.75
C GLN A 227 -4.10 33.57 12.74
N LYS A 228 -3.35 33.09 13.77
CA LYS A 228 -1.90 33.29 13.87
C LYS A 228 -1.11 32.59 12.76
N LYS A 229 -1.64 31.46 12.27
CA LYS A 229 -0.98 30.63 11.23
C LYS A 229 -1.60 30.80 9.85
N GLY A 230 -2.72 31.51 9.72
CA GLY A 230 -3.44 31.60 8.45
C GLY A 230 -3.87 30.23 7.89
N LYS A 231 -4.29 29.30 8.76
CA LYS A 231 -4.53 27.90 8.40
C LYS A 231 -5.79 27.36 9.07
N TYR A 232 -6.50 26.48 8.39
CA TYR A 232 -7.49 25.63 9.03
C TYR A 232 -6.83 24.44 9.74
N ILE A 233 -7.40 24.08 10.88
CA ILE A 233 -6.98 22.91 11.66
C ILE A 233 -8.05 21.85 11.50
N THR A 234 -7.64 20.65 11.13
CA THR A 234 -8.46 19.43 11.15
C THR A 234 -7.93 18.52 12.24
N LEU A 235 -8.78 18.09 13.14
CA LEU A 235 -8.44 17.13 14.18
C LEU A 235 -8.95 15.75 13.76
N CYS A 236 -8.05 14.79 13.66
CA CYS A 236 -8.37 13.41 13.36
C CYS A 236 -8.09 12.52 14.58
N SER A 237 -8.96 11.55 14.77
CA SER A 237 -8.77 10.45 15.69
C SER A 237 -8.74 9.14 14.90
N VAL A 238 -7.82 8.26 15.26
CA VAL A 238 -7.74 6.91 14.71
C VAL A 238 -7.66 5.92 15.86
N LYS A 239 -8.54 4.92 15.82
CA LYS A 239 -8.59 3.81 16.77
C LYS A 239 -8.40 2.51 16.02
N ILE A 240 -7.49 1.67 16.50
CA ILE A 240 -7.26 0.33 15.99
C ILE A 240 -7.96 -0.65 16.93
N VAL A 241 -8.80 -1.50 16.40
CA VAL A 241 -9.54 -2.51 17.17
C VAL A 241 -9.27 -3.87 16.55
N LYS A 242 -8.78 -4.80 17.37
CA LYS A 242 -8.67 -6.20 16.96
C LYS A 242 -10.05 -6.85 17.02
N ARG A 243 -10.39 -7.57 15.96
CA ARG A 243 -11.61 -8.40 15.94
C ARG A 243 -11.36 -9.69 16.71
N ASN A 244 -12.25 -10.01 17.58
CA ASN A 244 -12.26 -11.30 18.31
C ASN A 244 -12.85 -12.40 17.43
#